data_23017cf684b37ae302ed0709c2213655
#
_entry.id   23017cf684b37ae302ed0709c2213655
#
_cell.length_a   1.000
_cell.length_b   1.000
_cell.length_c   1.000
_cell.angle_alpha   90.00
_cell.angle_beta   90.00
_cell.angle_gamma   90.00
#
_symmetry.space_group_name_H-M   'P 1'
#
loop_
_entity.id
_entity.type
_entity.pdbx_description
1 polymer ?
#
loop_
_entity_poly.entity_id
_entity_poly.type
_entity_poly.pdbx_seq_one_letter_code
_entity_poly.pdbx_strand_id
1 'polypeptide(L)'
;VDLMYGLPGQSLHDWQDTLDNVLRLNPEHLSCYGLKIEEGTPFYDMKDFLNLPDDDLQADMYMAAIEALRARGFRQYEISNFCRKGLYSRHNTKYWTGGEYLGFGPSASSDFAGKRFTMVRDLQAYIRGIQTGGNIMEDVQEIPLRERAGEYLMLRLRTTAGIYAEEYERTFLLPFKPLEEVLLKHRVYYRTAQSEDGRWYLTPRGFLV
;
A
#
# COMPACT_ATOMS: atom_id res chain seq x y z
N VAL A 1 15.60 -2.34 2.33
CA VAL A 1 15.99 -0.92 2.19
C VAL A 1 14.80 -0.16 1.66
N ASP A 2 14.55 1.03 2.22
CA ASP A 2 13.48 1.92 1.81
C ASP A 2 14.05 3.09 1.01
N LEU A 3 13.44 3.37 -0.13
CA LEU A 3 13.81 4.43 -1.05
C LEU A 3 12.62 5.36 -1.28
N MET A 4 12.92 6.62 -1.61
CA MET A 4 11.90 7.59 -1.96
C MET A 4 12.24 8.26 -3.28
N TYR A 5 11.26 8.36 -4.17
CA TYR A 5 11.34 9.10 -5.43
C TYR A 5 10.34 10.27 -5.45
N GLY A 6 10.44 11.12 -6.46
CA GLY A 6 9.59 12.31 -6.53
C GLY A 6 10.04 13.43 -5.60
N LEU A 7 11.31 13.43 -5.17
CA LEU A 7 11.87 14.47 -4.31
C LEU A 7 12.02 15.79 -5.06
N PRO A 8 11.99 16.94 -4.35
CA PRO A 8 12.21 18.24 -4.98
C PRO A 8 13.51 18.30 -5.78
N GLY A 9 13.42 18.66 -7.05
CA GLY A 9 14.56 18.75 -7.97
C GLY A 9 15.10 17.43 -8.48
N GLN A 10 14.53 16.29 -8.06
CA GLN A 10 15.00 14.97 -8.51
C GLN A 10 14.62 14.73 -9.97
N SER A 11 15.60 14.39 -10.80
CA SER A 11 15.40 13.94 -12.16
C SER A 11 15.22 12.41 -12.25
N LEU A 12 14.73 11.91 -13.37
CA LEU A 12 14.68 10.48 -13.65
C LEU A 12 16.08 9.84 -13.58
N HIS A 13 17.11 10.56 -14.02
CA HIS A 13 18.50 10.08 -13.96
C HIS A 13 18.98 9.92 -12.51
N ASP A 14 18.72 10.92 -11.64
CA ASP A 14 19.08 10.82 -10.21
C ASP A 14 18.40 9.63 -9.53
N TRP A 15 17.16 9.35 -9.92
CA TRP A 15 16.44 8.17 -9.44
C TRP A 15 17.06 6.85 -9.93
N GLN A 16 17.41 6.77 -11.21
CA GLN A 16 18.08 5.60 -11.78
C GLN A 16 19.45 5.35 -11.11
N ASP A 17 20.23 6.38 -10.90
CA ASP A 17 21.51 6.30 -10.17
C ASP A 17 21.31 5.81 -8.73
N THR A 18 20.25 6.26 -8.06
CA THR A 18 19.89 5.80 -6.72
C THR A 18 19.60 4.30 -6.71
N LEU A 19 18.78 3.82 -7.66
CA LEU A 19 18.48 2.40 -7.81
C LEU A 19 19.74 1.57 -8.07
N ASP A 20 20.59 2.00 -8.98
CA ASP A 20 21.83 1.29 -9.30
C ASP A 20 22.80 1.21 -8.10
N ASN A 21 22.92 2.29 -7.34
CA ASN A 21 23.75 2.32 -6.13
C ASN A 21 23.24 1.39 -5.05
N VAL A 22 21.93 1.39 -4.79
CA VAL A 22 21.32 0.50 -3.80
C VAL A 22 21.40 -0.97 -4.22
N LEU A 23 21.22 -1.26 -5.50
CA LEU A 23 21.34 -2.63 -6.02
C LEU A 23 22.75 -3.23 -5.86
N ARG A 24 23.82 -2.41 -5.80
CA ARG A 24 25.17 -2.87 -5.47
C ARG A 24 25.31 -3.41 -4.04
N LEU A 25 24.43 -2.97 -3.12
CA LEU A 25 24.37 -3.49 -1.75
C LEU A 25 23.72 -4.88 -1.68
N ASN A 26 23.22 -5.40 -2.79
CA ASN A 26 22.56 -6.70 -2.93
C ASN A 26 21.42 -6.94 -1.91
N PRO A 27 20.46 -6.01 -1.75
CA PRO A 27 19.38 -6.17 -0.79
C PRO A 27 18.45 -7.33 -1.17
N GLU A 28 17.74 -7.86 -0.20
CA GLU A 28 16.73 -8.91 -0.38
C GLU A 28 15.34 -8.32 -0.64
N HIS A 29 15.10 -7.12 -0.10
CA HIS A 29 13.82 -6.43 -0.16
C HIS A 29 14.05 -4.92 -0.33
N LEU A 30 13.22 -4.30 -1.17
CA LEU A 30 13.20 -2.87 -1.43
C LEU A 30 11.79 -2.33 -1.34
N SER A 31 11.63 -1.20 -0.67
CA SER A 31 10.43 -0.38 -0.72
C SER A 31 10.76 0.89 -1.50
N CYS A 32 9.96 1.23 -2.52
CA CYS A 32 10.12 2.44 -3.32
C CYS A 32 8.85 3.27 -3.20
N TYR A 33 8.90 4.36 -2.42
CA TYR A 33 7.76 5.23 -2.16
C TYR A 33 7.85 6.51 -2.97
N GLY A 34 6.77 6.88 -3.65
CA GLY A 34 6.61 8.23 -4.18
C GLY A 34 6.43 9.23 -3.03
N LEU A 35 7.10 10.39 -3.11
CA LEU A 35 6.86 11.46 -2.16
C LEU A 35 5.43 11.95 -2.29
N LYS A 36 4.67 11.91 -1.19
CA LYS A 36 3.35 12.50 -1.10
C LYS A 36 3.38 13.67 -0.14
N ILE A 37 2.90 14.82 -0.61
CA ILE A 37 2.80 16.02 0.21
C ILE A 37 1.47 15.99 0.96
N GLU A 38 1.54 15.81 2.26
CA GLU A 38 0.35 15.69 3.12
C GLU A 38 0.02 17.03 3.76
N GLU A 39 -1.27 17.39 3.77
CA GLU A 39 -1.79 18.59 4.42
C GLU A 39 -1.42 18.61 5.92
N GLY A 40 -1.10 19.80 6.44
CA GLY A 40 -0.65 19.98 7.83
C GLY A 40 0.82 19.64 8.07
N THR A 41 1.62 19.46 7.01
CA THR A 41 3.07 19.27 7.11
C THR A 41 3.83 20.52 6.62
N PRO A 42 5.08 20.78 7.10
CA PRO A 42 5.90 21.87 6.57
C PRO A 42 6.13 21.78 5.06
N PHE A 43 6.18 20.60 4.48
CA PHE A 43 6.27 20.43 3.02
C PHE A 43 5.00 20.91 2.30
N TYR A 44 3.83 20.70 2.88
CA TYR A 44 2.58 21.20 2.32
C TYR A 44 2.56 22.74 2.30
N ASP A 45 3.03 23.37 3.37
CA ASP A 45 3.09 24.84 3.45
C ASP A 45 4.06 25.45 2.44
N MET A 46 5.07 24.68 2.02
CA MET A 46 6.08 25.12 1.06
C MET A 46 5.88 24.58 -0.37
N LYS A 47 4.80 23.83 -0.64
CA LYS A 47 4.62 23.08 -1.89
C LYS A 47 4.78 23.91 -3.16
N ASP A 48 4.32 25.17 -3.13
CA ASP A 48 4.37 26.08 -4.27
C ASP A 48 5.79 26.62 -4.56
N PHE A 49 6.71 26.43 -3.62
CA PHE A 49 8.13 26.79 -3.74
C PHE A 49 9.04 25.58 -3.99
N LEU A 50 8.50 24.38 -3.87
CA LEU A 50 9.24 23.15 -4.14
C LEU A 50 9.22 22.86 -5.64
N ASN A 51 10.40 22.64 -6.22
CA ASN A 51 10.50 22.15 -7.60
C ASN A 51 10.21 20.64 -7.63
N LEU A 52 8.93 20.27 -7.49
CA LEU A 52 8.51 18.88 -7.49
C LEU A 52 8.42 18.33 -8.92
N PRO A 53 8.79 17.06 -9.15
CA PRO A 53 8.45 16.37 -10.39
C PRO A 53 6.92 16.36 -10.58
N ASP A 54 6.49 16.59 -11.81
CA ASP A 54 5.08 16.45 -12.17
C ASP A 54 4.62 14.97 -12.13
N ASP A 55 3.33 14.75 -12.32
CA ASP A 55 2.73 13.42 -12.21
C ASP A 55 3.29 12.47 -13.30
N ASP A 56 3.57 12.97 -14.50
CA ASP A 56 4.13 12.17 -15.60
C ASP A 56 5.55 11.72 -15.27
N LEU A 57 6.40 12.62 -14.75
CA LEU A 57 7.76 12.26 -14.34
C LEU A 57 7.76 11.31 -13.13
N GLN A 58 6.83 11.48 -12.19
CA GLN A 58 6.68 10.53 -11.08
C GLN A 58 6.22 9.16 -11.58
N ALA A 59 5.32 9.09 -12.56
CA ALA A 59 4.92 7.85 -13.20
C ALA A 59 6.09 7.18 -13.93
N ASP A 60 6.93 7.95 -14.64
CA ASP A 60 8.14 7.45 -15.29
C ASP A 60 9.15 6.92 -14.26
N MET A 61 9.35 7.60 -13.14
CA MET A 61 10.19 7.12 -12.04
C MET A 61 9.69 5.80 -11.47
N TYR A 62 8.37 5.67 -11.26
CA TYR A 62 7.75 4.43 -10.81
C TYR A 62 7.98 3.27 -11.80
N MET A 63 7.74 3.51 -13.07
CA MET A 63 7.93 2.49 -14.12
C MET A 63 9.41 2.10 -14.25
N ALA A 64 10.33 3.07 -14.18
CA ALA A 64 11.76 2.82 -14.20
C ALA A 64 12.21 1.92 -13.02
N ALA A 65 11.66 2.15 -11.82
CA ALA A 65 11.94 1.27 -10.68
C ALA A 65 11.50 -0.18 -10.95
N ILE A 66 10.27 -0.38 -11.46
CA ILE A 66 9.76 -1.71 -11.77
C ILE A 66 10.65 -2.43 -12.79
N GLU A 67 11.05 -1.75 -13.86
CA GLU A 67 11.90 -2.32 -14.91
C GLU A 67 13.29 -2.67 -14.40
N ALA A 68 13.95 -1.73 -13.71
CA ALA A 68 15.29 -1.92 -13.16
C ALA A 68 15.32 -3.07 -12.14
N LEU A 69 14.36 -3.11 -11.22
CA LEU A 69 14.27 -4.13 -10.18
C LEU A 69 13.94 -5.50 -10.77
N ARG A 70 13.03 -5.57 -11.74
CA ARG A 70 12.71 -6.82 -12.44
C ARG A 70 13.92 -7.39 -13.18
N ALA A 71 14.70 -6.55 -13.86
CA ALA A 71 15.92 -6.95 -14.55
C ALA A 71 16.97 -7.53 -13.60
N ARG A 72 16.93 -7.16 -12.31
CA ARG A 72 17.82 -7.67 -11.25
C ARG A 72 17.22 -8.81 -10.40
N GLY A 73 16.08 -9.40 -10.87
CA GLY A 73 15.46 -10.57 -10.26
C GLY A 73 14.55 -10.28 -9.06
N PHE A 74 14.20 -9.01 -8.84
CA PHE A 74 13.15 -8.65 -7.89
C PHE A 74 11.76 -8.86 -8.50
N ARG A 75 10.79 -9.14 -7.64
CA ARG A 75 9.37 -9.19 -7.98
C ARG A 75 8.63 -8.15 -7.17
N GLN A 76 7.86 -7.32 -7.85
CA GLN A 76 6.86 -6.49 -7.21
C GLN A 76 5.78 -7.40 -6.63
N TYR A 77 5.37 -7.21 -5.39
CA TYR A 77 4.28 -7.97 -4.79
C TYR A 77 3.12 -7.08 -4.32
N GLU A 78 3.35 -5.77 -4.20
CA GLU A 78 2.34 -4.72 -4.03
C GLU A 78 2.88 -3.40 -4.59
N ILE A 79 2.11 -2.31 -4.51
CA ILE A 79 2.40 -1.05 -5.20
C ILE A 79 3.85 -0.59 -5.01
N SER A 80 4.35 -0.57 -3.77
CA SER A 80 5.63 0.04 -3.41
C SER A 80 6.74 -0.96 -3.10
N ASN A 81 6.40 -2.23 -2.91
CA ASN A 81 7.34 -3.20 -2.35
C ASN A 81 7.76 -4.28 -3.34
N PHE A 82 9.05 -4.54 -3.33
CA PHE A 82 9.74 -5.46 -4.23
C PHE A 82 10.65 -6.38 -3.42
N CYS A 83 10.72 -7.65 -3.78
CA CYS A 83 11.58 -8.60 -3.11
C CYS A 83 12.16 -9.62 -4.05
N ARG A 84 13.26 -10.25 -3.63
CA ARG A 84 13.71 -11.51 -4.24
C ARG A 84 12.71 -12.61 -3.92
N LYS A 85 12.70 -13.69 -4.74
CA LYS A 85 11.69 -14.76 -4.64
C LYS A 85 11.50 -15.24 -3.20
N GLY A 86 10.28 -15.09 -2.68
CA GLY A 86 9.87 -15.57 -1.36
C GLY A 86 10.24 -14.69 -0.17
N LEU A 87 10.93 -13.56 -0.40
CA LEU A 87 11.41 -12.68 0.68
C LEU A 87 10.54 -11.43 0.88
N TYR A 88 9.23 -11.56 0.67
CA TYR A 88 8.28 -10.47 0.93
C TYR A 88 8.08 -10.20 2.42
N SER A 89 7.77 -8.95 2.77
CA SER A 89 7.48 -8.53 4.14
C SER A 89 6.17 -9.18 4.61
N ARG A 90 6.29 -10.16 5.53
CA ARG A 90 5.11 -10.81 6.14
C ARG A 90 4.27 -9.83 6.94
N HIS A 91 4.89 -8.84 7.56
CA HIS A 91 4.19 -7.79 8.30
C HIS A 91 3.32 -6.95 7.37
N ASN A 92 3.89 -6.40 6.28
CA ASN A 92 3.13 -5.58 5.33
C ASN A 92 2.05 -6.40 4.62
N THR A 93 2.37 -7.64 4.23
CA THR A 93 1.41 -8.54 3.58
C THR A 93 0.18 -8.81 4.46
N LYS A 94 0.35 -8.87 5.79
CA LYS A 94 -0.78 -9.04 6.71
C LYS A 94 -1.84 -7.95 6.52
N TYR A 95 -1.44 -6.69 6.40
CA TYR A 95 -2.39 -5.59 6.14
C TYR A 95 -3.09 -5.74 4.79
N TRP A 96 -2.34 -6.05 3.75
CA TRP A 96 -2.89 -6.22 2.40
C TRP A 96 -3.84 -7.41 2.24
N THR A 97 -3.76 -8.37 3.13
CA THR A 97 -4.65 -9.55 3.17
C THR A 97 -5.79 -9.42 4.18
N GLY A 98 -5.93 -8.28 4.84
CA GLY A 98 -6.96 -8.06 5.85
C GLY A 98 -6.74 -8.88 7.13
N GLY A 99 -5.49 -9.24 7.44
CA GLY A 99 -5.15 -9.97 8.66
C GLY A 99 -5.25 -9.12 9.91
N GLU A 100 -5.68 -9.70 11.01
CA GLU A 100 -5.78 -9.04 12.31
C GLU A 100 -4.42 -8.55 12.82
N TYR A 101 -4.43 -7.40 13.47
CA TYR A 101 -3.22 -6.84 14.10
C TYR A 101 -3.56 -6.04 15.36
N LEU A 102 -2.59 -5.98 16.26
CA LEU A 102 -2.62 -5.14 17.47
C LEU A 102 -1.50 -4.10 17.38
N GLY A 103 -1.87 -2.84 17.53
CA GLY A 103 -0.94 -1.74 17.69
C GLY A 103 -0.65 -1.45 19.17
N PHE A 104 0.58 -1.11 19.46
CA PHE A 104 1.05 -0.79 20.81
C PHE A 104 1.62 0.63 20.85
N GLY A 105 1.27 1.37 21.89
CA GLY A 105 1.70 2.74 22.10
C GLY A 105 0.59 3.78 21.83
N PRO A 106 0.81 5.05 22.20
CA PRO A 106 -0.12 6.14 21.92
C PRO A 106 -0.43 6.26 20.44
N SER A 107 -1.67 6.55 20.08
CA SER A 107 -2.18 6.66 18.71
C SER A 107 -2.08 5.37 17.85
N ALA A 108 -1.65 4.25 18.40
CA ALA A 108 -1.55 3.01 17.65
C ALA A 108 -2.93 2.47 17.28
N SER A 109 -3.12 2.11 16.01
CA SER A 109 -4.36 1.51 15.51
C SER A 109 -4.30 -0.01 15.60
N SER A 110 -5.46 -0.63 15.81
CA SER A 110 -5.64 -2.08 15.88
C SER A 110 -6.87 -2.48 15.06
N ASP A 111 -6.81 -3.68 14.48
CA ASP A 111 -7.95 -4.37 13.89
C ASP A 111 -7.91 -5.82 14.41
N PHE A 112 -8.67 -6.10 15.44
CA PHE A 112 -8.57 -7.36 16.15
C PHE A 112 -9.93 -7.80 16.73
N ALA A 113 -10.20 -9.09 16.70
CA ALA A 113 -11.43 -9.70 17.19
C ALA A 113 -12.71 -9.03 16.65
N GLY A 114 -12.71 -8.69 15.35
CA GLY A 114 -13.83 -8.04 14.67
C GLY A 114 -13.99 -6.55 14.93
N LYS A 115 -13.13 -5.95 15.75
CA LYS A 115 -13.19 -4.53 16.15
C LYS A 115 -11.97 -3.77 15.65
N ARG A 116 -12.22 -2.54 15.22
CA ARG A 116 -11.18 -1.55 14.97
C ARG A 116 -11.18 -0.51 16.06
N PHE A 117 -10.00 -0.16 16.55
CA PHE A 117 -9.84 0.83 17.60
C PHE A 117 -8.46 1.48 17.53
N THR A 118 -8.33 2.63 18.18
CA THR A 118 -7.05 3.33 18.37
C THR A 118 -6.71 3.40 19.86
N MET A 119 -5.43 3.47 20.17
CA MET A 119 -4.98 3.78 21.53
C MET A 119 -5.05 5.29 21.74
N VAL A 120 -5.37 5.72 22.97
CA VAL A 120 -5.37 7.14 23.36
C VAL A 120 -4.11 7.85 22.87
N ARG A 121 -4.28 9.03 22.29
CA ARG A 121 -3.18 9.78 21.68
C ARG A 121 -2.27 10.43 22.71
N ASP A 122 -2.84 10.91 23.83
CA ASP A 122 -2.06 11.57 24.87
C ASP A 122 -1.16 10.57 25.60
N LEU A 123 0.15 10.85 25.56
CA LEU A 123 1.17 9.98 26.17
C LEU A 123 0.95 9.76 27.67
N GLN A 124 0.56 10.82 28.40
CA GLN A 124 0.37 10.72 29.85
C GLN A 124 -0.90 9.93 30.20
N ALA A 125 -1.97 10.09 29.40
CA ALA A 125 -3.18 9.30 29.55
C ALA A 125 -2.91 7.83 29.23
N TYR A 126 -2.14 7.52 28.20
CA TYR A 126 -1.73 6.17 27.86
C TYR A 126 -0.93 5.51 29.02
N ILE A 127 0.10 6.20 29.52
CA ILE A 127 0.91 5.70 30.65
C ILE A 127 0.04 5.45 31.90
N ARG A 128 -0.79 6.42 32.27
CA ARG A 128 -1.71 6.25 33.42
C ARG A 128 -2.66 5.07 33.23
N GLY A 129 -3.24 4.94 32.03
CA GLY A 129 -4.15 3.83 31.74
C GLY A 129 -3.48 2.47 31.89
N ILE A 130 -2.26 2.31 31.35
CA ILE A 130 -1.47 1.08 31.51
C ILE A 130 -1.18 0.80 33.01
N GLN A 131 -0.76 1.82 33.76
CA GLN A 131 -0.41 1.66 35.18
C GLN A 131 -1.59 1.32 36.07
N THR A 132 -2.77 1.84 35.76
CA THR A 132 -3.98 1.68 36.59
C THR A 132 -4.92 0.59 36.07
N GLY A 133 -4.65 -0.03 34.91
CA GLY A 133 -5.59 -0.94 34.24
C GLY A 133 -6.84 -0.21 33.70
N GLY A 134 -6.74 1.10 33.48
CA GLY A 134 -7.81 1.91 32.90
C GLY A 134 -7.99 1.69 31.39
N ASN A 135 -9.11 2.16 30.86
CA ASN A 135 -9.35 2.10 29.41
C ASN A 135 -8.38 3.03 28.66
N ILE A 136 -7.65 2.48 27.71
CA ILE A 136 -6.75 3.19 26.81
C ILE A 136 -7.18 3.08 25.34
N MET A 137 -8.36 2.53 25.05
CA MET A 137 -8.89 2.38 23.70
C MET A 137 -9.89 3.50 23.40
N GLU A 138 -9.76 4.09 22.23
CA GLU A 138 -10.64 5.11 21.64
C GLU A 138 -11.17 4.62 20.30
N ASP A 139 -12.23 5.25 19.81
CA ASP A 139 -12.83 4.99 18.49
C ASP A 139 -13.16 3.51 18.23
N VAL A 140 -13.57 2.80 19.26
CA VAL A 140 -13.90 1.37 19.14
C VAL A 140 -15.15 1.18 18.30
N GLN A 141 -15.01 0.48 17.18
CA GLN A 141 -16.11 0.22 16.25
C GLN A 141 -16.06 -1.21 15.69
N GLU A 142 -17.23 -1.77 15.46
CA GLU A 142 -17.39 -3.00 14.68
C GLU A 142 -17.58 -2.64 13.22
N ILE A 143 -16.72 -3.18 12.35
CA ILE A 143 -16.80 -2.87 10.93
C ILE A 143 -17.80 -3.82 10.27
N PRO A 144 -18.91 -3.30 9.68
CA PRO A 144 -19.89 -4.13 9.00
C PRO A 144 -19.27 -4.95 7.85
N LEU A 145 -19.79 -6.16 7.62
CA LEU A 145 -19.25 -7.07 6.60
C LEU A 145 -19.20 -6.42 5.21
N ARG A 146 -20.16 -5.58 4.88
CA ARG A 146 -20.19 -4.86 3.59
C ARG A 146 -19.04 -3.85 3.46
N GLU A 147 -18.68 -3.17 4.54
CA GLU A 147 -17.53 -2.26 4.56
C GLU A 147 -16.22 -3.05 4.48
N ARG A 148 -16.13 -4.18 5.21
CA ARG A 148 -15.01 -5.12 5.08
C ARG A 148 -14.83 -5.61 3.64
N ALA A 149 -15.90 -5.85 2.91
CA ALA A 149 -15.84 -6.24 1.51
C ALA A 149 -15.22 -5.13 0.63
N GLY A 150 -15.60 -3.86 0.86
CA GLY A 150 -14.99 -2.72 0.18
C GLY A 150 -13.50 -2.55 0.50
N GLU A 151 -13.14 -2.66 1.77
CA GLU A 151 -11.74 -2.62 2.22
C GLU A 151 -10.92 -3.75 1.61
N TYR A 152 -11.44 -4.97 1.60
CA TYR A 152 -10.78 -6.11 0.96
C TYR A 152 -10.48 -5.82 -0.50
N LEU A 153 -11.42 -5.29 -1.27
CA LEU A 153 -11.20 -4.93 -2.68
C LEU A 153 -10.08 -3.90 -2.82
N MET A 154 -10.13 -2.84 -2.02
CA MET A 154 -9.11 -1.79 -2.02
C MET A 154 -7.72 -2.36 -1.69
N LEU A 155 -7.61 -3.16 -0.64
CA LEU A 155 -6.33 -3.72 -0.19
C LEU A 155 -5.76 -4.75 -1.18
N ARG A 156 -6.60 -5.65 -1.67
CA ARG A 156 -6.18 -6.72 -2.58
C ARG A 156 -5.79 -6.20 -3.97
N LEU A 157 -6.48 -5.19 -4.49
CA LEU A 157 -6.11 -4.55 -5.75
C LEU A 157 -4.78 -3.77 -5.67
N ARG A 158 -4.29 -3.46 -4.47
CA ARG A 158 -2.94 -2.92 -4.27
C ARG A 158 -1.84 -3.97 -4.40
N THR A 159 -2.19 -5.24 -4.44
CA THR A 159 -1.24 -6.36 -4.53
C THR A 159 -1.23 -7.00 -5.92
N THR A 160 -0.08 -7.55 -6.32
CA THR A 160 0.00 -8.35 -7.55
C THR A 160 -0.70 -9.71 -7.45
N ALA A 161 -1.06 -10.14 -6.22
CA ALA A 161 -1.88 -11.31 -6.00
C ALA A 161 -3.33 -11.10 -6.45
N GLY A 162 -3.84 -9.86 -6.33
CA GLY A 162 -5.17 -9.51 -6.80
C GLY A 162 -6.32 -10.22 -6.05
N ILE A 163 -7.45 -10.38 -6.71
CA ILE A 163 -8.71 -10.88 -6.17
C ILE A 163 -9.15 -12.10 -6.96
N TYR A 164 -9.62 -13.14 -6.27
CA TYR A 164 -10.37 -14.24 -6.84
C TYR A 164 -11.87 -14.02 -6.62
N ALA A 165 -12.66 -14.04 -7.69
CA ALA A 165 -14.10 -13.81 -7.62
C ALA A 165 -14.80 -14.78 -6.63
N GLU A 166 -14.48 -16.09 -6.73
CA GLU A 166 -15.03 -17.10 -5.84
C GLU A 166 -14.68 -16.88 -4.36
N GLU A 167 -13.43 -16.43 -4.06
CA GLU A 167 -13.01 -16.14 -2.70
C GLU A 167 -13.81 -14.96 -2.13
N TYR A 168 -13.97 -13.89 -2.93
CA TYR A 168 -14.77 -12.73 -2.55
C TYR A 168 -16.22 -13.08 -2.25
N GLU A 169 -16.88 -13.80 -3.18
CA GLU A 169 -18.29 -14.18 -3.02
C GLU A 169 -18.52 -15.09 -1.83
N ARG A 170 -17.63 -16.06 -1.62
CA ARG A 170 -17.68 -16.97 -0.47
C ARG A 170 -17.46 -16.24 0.86
N THR A 171 -16.55 -15.27 0.89
CA THR A 171 -16.17 -14.57 2.14
C THR A 171 -17.19 -13.53 2.55
N PHE A 172 -17.71 -12.77 1.59
CA PHE A 172 -18.57 -11.62 1.88
C PHE A 172 -20.03 -11.85 1.56
N LEU A 173 -20.38 -12.96 0.93
CA LEU A 173 -21.75 -13.29 0.48
C LEU A 173 -22.34 -12.22 -0.44
N LEU A 174 -21.49 -11.53 -1.21
CA LEU A 174 -21.81 -10.48 -2.15
C LEU A 174 -21.43 -10.90 -3.58
N PRO A 175 -22.21 -10.58 -4.61
CA PRO A 175 -21.87 -10.91 -5.99
C PRO A 175 -20.64 -10.12 -6.46
N PHE A 176 -19.70 -10.79 -7.11
CA PHE A 176 -18.51 -10.17 -7.69
C PHE A 176 -18.80 -9.47 -9.04
N LYS A 177 -19.86 -9.87 -9.72
CA LYS A 177 -20.21 -9.40 -11.06
C LYS A 177 -20.18 -7.87 -11.25
N PRO A 178 -20.71 -7.02 -10.35
CA PRO A 178 -20.64 -5.57 -10.52
C PRO A 178 -19.19 -5.04 -10.59
N LEU A 179 -18.29 -5.62 -9.81
CA LEU A 179 -16.87 -5.28 -9.84
C LEU A 179 -16.21 -5.80 -11.13
N GLU A 180 -16.55 -7.01 -11.54
CA GLU A 180 -16.04 -7.61 -12.78
C GLU A 180 -16.35 -6.74 -14.00
N GLU A 181 -17.54 -6.18 -14.09
CA GLU A 181 -17.94 -5.26 -15.17
C GLU A 181 -17.06 -3.98 -15.20
N VAL A 182 -16.67 -3.47 -14.05
CA VAL A 182 -15.73 -2.34 -13.95
C VAL A 182 -14.32 -2.77 -14.38
N LEU A 183 -13.83 -3.88 -13.83
CA LEU A 183 -12.51 -4.41 -14.15
C LEU A 183 -12.35 -4.78 -15.63
N LEU A 184 -13.41 -5.27 -16.28
CA LEU A 184 -13.44 -5.53 -17.71
C LEU A 184 -13.21 -4.26 -18.54
N LYS A 185 -13.81 -3.13 -18.15
CA LYS A 185 -13.57 -1.84 -18.81
C LYS A 185 -12.10 -1.45 -18.67
N HIS A 186 -11.55 -1.55 -17.47
CA HIS A 186 -10.14 -1.27 -17.21
C HIS A 186 -9.21 -2.19 -18.00
N ARG A 187 -9.54 -3.46 -18.13
CA ARG A 187 -8.78 -4.42 -18.95
C ARG A 187 -8.81 -4.06 -20.43
N VAL A 188 -9.99 -3.79 -20.97
CA VAL A 188 -10.18 -3.63 -22.43
C VAL A 188 -9.74 -2.26 -22.91
N TYR A 189 -10.15 -1.19 -22.24
CA TYR A 189 -9.95 0.19 -22.71
C TYR A 189 -8.67 0.82 -22.18
N TYR A 190 -8.33 0.58 -20.93
CA TYR A 190 -7.21 1.26 -20.26
C TYR A 190 -5.98 0.38 -20.08
N ARG A 191 -6.12 -0.94 -20.23
CA ARG A 191 -5.06 -1.93 -19.97
C ARG A 191 -4.46 -1.83 -18.56
N THR A 192 -5.24 -1.35 -17.61
CA THR A 192 -4.84 -1.15 -16.22
C THR A 192 -5.19 -2.34 -15.32
N ALA A 193 -6.06 -3.27 -15.79
CA ALA A 193 -6.37 -4.52 -15.12
C ALA A 193 -6.11 -5.72 -16.02
N GLN A 194 -5.96 -6.89 -15.43
CA GLN A 194 -5.85 -8.19 -16.12
C GLN A 194 -6.67 -9.26 -15.37
N SER A 195 -7.00 -10.33 -16.11
CA SER A 195 -7.66 -11.50 -15.57
C SER A 195 -6.97 -12.77 -16.08
N GLU A 196 -6.65 -13.68 -15.18
CA GLU A 196 -6.02 -14.96 -15.44
C GLU A 196 -6.58 -16.00 -14.44
N ASP A 197 -7.13 -17.10 -14.94
CA ASP A 197 -7.69 -18.20 -14.12
C ASP A 197 -8.66 -17.73 -13.02
N GLY A 198 -9.58 -16.82 -13.36
CA GLY A 198 -10.55 -16.26 -12.41
C GLY A 198 -9.99 -15.25 -11.42
N ARG A 199 -8.71 -14.94 -11.51
CA ARG A 199 -8.03 -13.93 -10.70
C ARG A 199 -8.00 -12.59 -11.44
N TRP A 200 -8.37 -11.54 -10.75
CA TRP A 200 -8.30 -10.16 -11.24
C TRP A 200 -7.20 -9.38 -10.50
N TYR A 201 -6.35 -8.68 -11.22
CA TYR A 201 -5.28 -7.87 -10.65
C TYR A 201 -4.97 -6.64 -11.52
N LEU A 202 -4.38 -5.61 -10.91
CA LEU A 202 -3.95 -4.43 -11.64
C LEU A 202 -2.56 -4.66 -12.26
N THR A 203 -2.35 -4.05 -13.42
CA THR A 203 -1.03 -3.95 -14.05
C THR A 203 -0.18 -2.89 -13.34
N PRO A 204 1.13 -2.80 -13.59
CA PRO A 204 1.93 -1.67 -13.10
C PRO A 204 1.35 -0.30 -13.48
N ARG A 205 0.78 -0.15 -14.67
CA ARG A 205 0.04 1.06 -15.06
C ARG A 205 -1.27 1.23 -14.28
N GLY A 206 -1.91 0.14 -13.89
CA GLY A 206 -3.10 0.17 -13.06
C GLY A 206 -2.85 0.63 -11.63
N PHE A 207 -1.61 0.55 -11.15
CA PHE A 207 -1.22 1.08 -9.84
C PHE A 207 -0.99 2.61 -9.85
N LEU A 208 -0.97 3.24 -11.04
CA LEU A 208 -0.81 4.70 -11.20
C LEU A 208 -2.14 5.46 -11.28
N VAL A 209 -3.30 4.78 -11.27
CA VAL A 209 -4.64 5.38 -11.45
C VAL A 209 -5.57 5.09 -10.29
#